data_b935d541360e4d346fbdd8699c96a1e8
#
_entry.id   b935d541360e4d346fbdd8699c96a1e8
#
_cell.length_a   1.000
_cell.length_b   1.000
_cell.length_c   1.000
_cell.angle_alpha   90.00
_cell.angle_beta   90.00
_cell.angle_gamma   90.00
#
_symmetry.space_group_name_H-M   'P 1'
#
loop_
_entity.id
_entity.type
_entity.pdbx_description
1 polymer ?
#
loop_
_entity_poly.entity_id
_entity_poly.type
_entity_poly.pdbx_seq_one_letter_code
_entity_poly.pdbx_strand_id
1 'polypeptide(L)'
;GRIYPSQAMPWERNQPYEEELKTEKAYRAIPILARLRPLLEKEAARHDPDDYVMSGTKKPLTSSQYEWRWAMYCRPLGLSVKQKKRTKKKGHPDEYRVYYKWKALVTAHQFRHLYASNLFYAGVPDKVAQKLMGHADITTTRRIYQQLREEEDLKYTALLDKYLEEKEQS
;
A
#
# COMPACT_ATOMS: atom_id res chain seq x y z
N GLY A 1 19.62 -7.56 4.03
CA GLY A 1 18.54 -8.55 3.86
C GLY A 1 17.70 -8.25 2.64
N ARG A 2 16.96 -9.24 2.19
CA ARG A 2 16.06 -9.17 1.04
C ARG A 2 14.79 -9.96 1.33
N ILE A 3 13.67 -9.53 0.75
CA ILE A 3 12.40 -10.26 0.74
C ILE A 3 12.22 -10.84 -0.66
N TYR A 4 11.78 -12.10 -0.72
CA TYR A 4 11.53 -12.82 -1.97
C TYR A 4 10.05 -13.22 -2.02
N PRO A 5 9.21 -12.49 -2.76
CA PRO A 5 7.84 -12.95 -3.02
C PRO A 5 7.88 -14.29 -3.76
N SER A 6 7.11 -15.26 -3.30
CA SER A 6 7.03 -16.60 -3.90
C SER A 6 5.65 -16.93 -4.44
N GLN A 7 4.60 -16.38 -3.83
CA GLN A 7 3.21 -16.66 -4.16
C GLN A 7 2.34 -15.43 -4.05
N ALA A 8 1.21 -15.43 -4.75
CA ALA A 8 0.12 -14.50 -4.56
C ALA A 8 -0.97 -15.15 -3.70
N MET A 9 -1.73 -14.33 -2.98
CA MET A 9 -2.81 -14.77 -2.11
C MET A 9 -4.10 -13.99 -2.44
N PRO A 10 -4.74 -14.29 -3.58
CA PRO A 10 -6.03 -13.71 -3.90
C PRO A 10 -7.16 -14.31 -3.05
N TRP A 11 -8.35 -13.73 -3.17
CA TRP A 11 -9.55 -14.20 -2.47
C TRP A 11 -10.66 -14.52 -3.46
N GLU A 12 -11.31 -15.66 -3.24
CA GLU A 12 -12.58 -16.00 -3.87
C GLU A 12 -13.62 -16.22 -2.78
N ARG A 13 -14.81 -15.58 -2.91
CA ARG A 13 -15.89 -15.67 -1.92
C ARG A 13 -15.45 -15.51 -0.47
N ASN A 14 -14.57 -14.53 -0.23
CA ASN A 14 -13.96 -14.22 1.07
C ASN A 14 -12.92 -15.25 1.57
N GLN A 15 -12.62 -16.31 0.83
CA GLN A 15 -11.60 -17.31 1.19
C GLN A 15 -10.29 -17.03 0.43
N PRO A 16 -9.15 -17.04 1.11
CA PRO A 16 -7.85 -16.93 0.45
C PRO A 16 -7.51 -18.24 -0.27
N TYR A 17 -6.81 -18.13 -1.38
CA TYR A 17 -6.20 -19.28 -2.05
C TYR A 17 -4.81 -18.90 -2.57
N GLU A 18 -3.93 -19.90 -2.69
CA GLU A 18 -2.59 -19.69 -3.20
C GLU A 18 -2.59 -19.71 -4.73
N GLU A 19 -1.91 -18.75 -5.33
CA GLU A 19 -1.72 -18.64 -6.77
C GLU A 19 -0.24 -18.33 -7.07
N GLU A 20 0.28 -18.83 -8.15
CA GLU A 20 1.60 -18.46 -8.63
C GLU A 20 1.66 -16.97 -9.00
N LEU A 21 2.84 -16.40 -8.92
CA LEU A 21 3.02 -15.02 -9.35
C LEU A 21 2.85 -14.91 -10.87
N LYS A 22 2.01 -13.99 -11.31
CA LYS A 22 1.55 -13.84 -12.72
C LYS A 22 2.65 -13.51 -13.73
N THR A 23 3.82 -13.06 -13.28
CA THR A 23 4.92 -12.66 -14.16
C THR A 23 6.26 -13.04 -13.55
N GLU A 24 7.26 -13.34 -14.39
CA GLU A 24 8.64 -13.59 -13.93
C GLU A 24 9.21 -12.40 -13.14
N LYS A 25 8.87 -11.17 -13.48
CA LYS A 25 9.30 -9.96 -12.76
C LYS A 25 8.68 -9.81 -11.36
N ALA A 26 7.65 -10.58 -11.05
CA ALA A 26 7.09 -10.64 -9.71
C ALA A 26 8.01 -11.44 -8.76
N TYR A 27 8.75 -12.43 -9.27
CA TYR A 27 9.81 -13.14 -8.54
C TYR A 27 11.07 -12.29 -8.47
N ARG A 28 11.15 -11.43 -7.48
CA ARG A 28 12.27 -10.49 -7.33
C ARG A 28 12.81 -10.43 -5.91
N ALA A 29 14.07 -10.07 -5.79
CA ALA A 29 14.65 -9.76 -4.51
C ALA A 29 14.38 -8.29 -4.15
N ILE A 30 13.57 -8.04 -3.14
CA ILE A 30 13.25 -6.70 -2.64
C ILE A 30 14.23 -6.38 -1.50
N PRO A 31 15.12 -5.38 -1.64
CA PRO A 31 16.04 -5.01 -0.57
C PRO A 31 15.25 -4.43 0.62
N ILE A 32 15.64 -4.83 1.82
CA ILE A 32 15.06 -4.30 3.06
C ILE A 32 15.80 -3.02 3.42
N LEU A 33 15.07 -1.92 3.58
CA LEU A 33 15.61 -0.67 4.06
C LEU A 33 16.20 -0.85 5.48
N ALA A 34 17.33 -0.21 5.75
CA ALA A 34 18.04 -0.35 7.03
C ALA A 34 17.12 -0.06 8.23
N ARG A 35 16.28 0.97 8.13
CA ARG A 35 15.30 1.36 9.17
C ARG A 35 14.17 0.35 9.38
N LEU A 36 13.87 -0.47 8.38
CA LEU A 36 12.80 -1.47 8.44
C LEU A 36 13.29 -2.80 9.02
N ARG A 37 14.57 -3.11 8.87
CA ARG A 37 15.16 -4.38 9.29
C ARG A 37 14.89 -4.74 10.75
N PRO A 38 15.18 -3.89 11.76
CA PRO A 38 14.95 -4.26 13.16
C PRO A 38 13.48 -4.49 13.48
N LEU A 39 12.54 -3.83 12.76
CA LEU A 39 11.11 -4.05 12.93
C LEU A 39 10.69 -5.42 12.40
N LEU A 40 11.21 -5.82 11.23
CA LEU A 40 10.94 -7.13 10.65
C LEU A 40 11.57 -8.27 11.46
N GLU A 41 12.80 -8.09 11.97
CA GLU A 41 13.48 -9.06 12.82
C GLU A 41 12.71 -9.26 14.14
N LYS A 42 12.25 -8.16 14.75
CA LYS A 42 11.41 -8.20 15.96
C LYS A 42 10.08 -8.91 15.72
N GLU A 43 9.46 -8.71 14.56
CA GLU A 43 8.21 -9.37 14.22
C GLU A 43 8.45 -10.84 13.91
N ALA A 44 9.46 -11.18 13.12
CA ALA A 44 9.82 -12.56 12.80
C ALA A 44 10.13 -13.39 14.05
N ALA A 45 10.77 -12.81 15.06
CA ALA A 45 11.07 -13.50 16.31
C ALA A 45 9.81 -13.88 17.15
N ARG A 46 8.63 -13.40 16.78
CA ARG A 46 7.36 -13.68 17.47
C ARG A 46 6.55 -14.81 16.85
N HIS A 47 6.96 -15.25 15.68
CA HIS A 47 6.21 -16.19 14.85
C HIS A 47 7.07 -17.35 14.39
N ASP A 48 6.43 -18.46 14.06
CA ASP A 48 7.09 -19.56 13.38
C ASP A 48 7.50 -19.15 11.96
N PRO A 49 8.59 -19.72 11.40
CA PRO A 49 9.05 -19.40 10.03
C PRO A 49 7.98 -19.59 8.95
N ASP A 50 7.03 -20.51 9.16
CA ASP A 50 5.95 -20.84 8.22
C ASP A 50 4.67 -20.03 8.46
N ASP A 51 4.67 -19.07 9.39
CA ASP A 51 3.50 -18.23 9.66
C ASP A 51 3.38 -17.13 8.59
N TYR A 52 2.14 -16.86 8.18
CA TYR A 52 1.85 -15.71 7.32
C TYR A 52 2.04 -14.40 8.10
N VAL A 53 2.86 -13.51 7.59
CA VAL A 53 3.22 -12.22 8.24
C VAL A 53 1.99 -11.42 8.67
N MET A 54 0.96 -11.36 7.84
CA MET A 54 -0.24 -10.56 8.12
C MET A 54 -1.19 -11.21 9.14
N SER A 55 -1.25 -12.52 9.22
CA SER A 55 -2.09 -13.21 10.20
C SER A 55 -1.35 -13.55 11.49
N GLY A 56 -0.04 -13.75 11.43
CA GLY A 56 0.78 -14.28 12.50
C GLY A 56 0.45 -15.74 12.83
N THR A 57 -0.07 -16.49 11.88
CA THR A 57 -0.45 -17.91 12.02
C THR A 57 -0.23 -18.66 10.70
N LYS A 58 -0.33 -19.99 10.75
CA LYS A 58 -0.25 -20.87 9.57
C LYS A 58 -1.47 -20.79 8.64
N LYS A 59 -2.43 -19.91 8.94
CA LYS A 59 -3.61 -19.70 8.10
C LYS A 59 -3.62 -18.27 7.56
N PRO A 60 -3.79 -18.09 6.24
CA PRO A 60 -3.89 -16.76 5.66
C PRO A 60 -5.20 -16.09 6.08
N LEU A 61 -5.23 -14.75 6.00
CA LEU A 61 -6.41 -13.97 6.33
C LEU A 61 -7.48 -14.10 5.24
N THR A 62 -8.74 -14.23 5.64
CA THR A 62 -9.87 -13.97 4.74
C THR A 62 -9.87 -12.50 4.30
N SER A 63 -10.56 -12.17 3.20
CA SER A 63 -10.68 -10.78 2.71
C SER A 63 -11.21 -9.83 3.81
N SER A 64 -12.25 -10.25 4.53
CA SER A 64 -12.84 -9.44 5.62
C SER A 64 -11.88 -9.24 6.79
N GLN A 65 -11.09 -10.26 7.14
CA GLN A 65 -10.06 -10.17 8.18
C GLN A 65 -8.92 -9.26 7.75
N TYR A 66 -8.49 -9.35 6.48
CA TYR A 66 -7.49 -8.45 5.90
C TYR A 66 -7.96 -6.99 5.94
N GLU A 67 -9.19 -6.70 5.48
CA GLU A 67 -9.75 -5.35 5.54
C GLU A 67 -9.76 -4.77 6.97
N TRP A 68 -10.16 -5.60 7.94
CA TRP A 68 -10.15 -5.20 9.34
C TRP A 68 -8.73 -4.95 9.86
N ARG A 69 -7.80 -5.87 9.59
CA ARG A 69 -6.39 -5.75 10.00
C ARG A 69 -5.75 -4.52 9.38
N TRP A 70 -6.00 -4.30 8.09
CA TRP A 70 -5.52 -3.13 7.38
C TRP A 70 -6.04 -1.82 8.00
N ALA A 71 -7.33 -1.75 8.31
CA ALA A 71 -7.91 -0.60 9.00
C ALA A 71 -7.28 -0.37 10.38
N MET A 72 -6.92 -1.44 11.11
CA MET A 72 -6.25 -1.32 12.40
C MET A 72 -4.81 -0.80 12.26
N TYR A 73 -4.07 -1.18 11.24
CA TYR A 73 -2.75 -0.60 10.94
C TYR A 73 -2.83 0.88 10.56
N CYS A 74 -3.84 1.26 9.80
CA CYS A 74 -4.07 2.66 9.38
C CYS A 74 -4.57 3.56 10.51
N ARG A 75 -5.16 3.00 11.57
CA ARG A 75 -5.79 3.77 12.66
C ARG A 75 -4.82 4.68 13.43
N PRO A 76 -3.65 4.24 13.91
CA PRO A 76 -2.71 5.11 14.63
C PRO A 76 -2.12 6.22 13.76
N LEU A 77 -2.23 6.08 12.43
CA LEU A 77 -1.80 7.08 11.45
C LEU A 77 -2.90 8.10 11.12
N GLY A 78 -4.09 8.02 11.75
CA GLY A 78 -5.24 8.85 11.39
C GLY A 78 -5.88 8.48 10.04
N LEU A 79 -5.48 7.38 9.42
CA LEU A 79 -5.91 6.93 8.10
C LEU A 79 -7.03 5.88 8.15
N SER A 80 -7.85 5.92 9.21
CA SER A 80 -9.05 5.07 9.36
C SER A 80 -10.18 5.83 10.01
N VAL A 81 -11.41 5.51 9.60
CA VAL A 81 -12.64 6.08 10.15
C VAL A 81 -13.55 4.99 10.70
N LYS A 82 -14.29 5.33 11.75
CA LYS A 82 -15.32 4.46 12.32
C LYS A 82 -16.63 4.68 11.58
N GLN A 83 -17.08 3.68 10.84
CA GLN A 83 -18.32 3.73 10.06
C GLN A 83 -19.44 2.98 10.78
N LYS A 84 -20.62 3.59 10.85
CA LYS A 84 -21.87 2.94 11.27
C LYS A 84 -22.35 2.03 10.14
N LYS A 85 -22.59 0.78 10.44
CA LYS A 85 -23.14 -0.22 9.52
C LYS A 85 -24.47 -0.73 10.04
N ARG A 86 -25.34 -1.11 9.14
CA ARG A 86 -26.68 -1.64 9.42
C ARG A 86 -26.86 -2.91 8.61
N THR A 87 -27.23 -4.01 9.27
CA THR A 87 -27.57 -5.27 8.62
C THR A 87 -28.93 -5.75 9.10
N LYS A 88 -29.67 -6.41 8.23
CA LYS A 88 -30.93 -7.09 8.62
C LYS A 88 -30.62 -8.22 9.61
N LYS A 89 -31.45 -8.40 10.62
CA LYS A 89 -31.37 -9.56 11.51
C LYS A 89 -31.83 -10.81 10.79
N LYS A 90 -31.11 -11.90 10.95
CA LYS A 90 -31.52 -13.18 10.37
C LYS A 90 -32.85 -13.61 10.98
N GLY A 91 -33.84 -13.93 10.12
CA GLY A 91 -35.21 -14.33 10.55
C GLY A 91 -36.15 -13.17 10.91
N HIS A 92 -35.70 -11.91 10.88
CA HIS A 92 -36.50 -10.72 11.18
C HIS A 92 -36.28 -9.65 10.11
N PRO A 93 -36.98 -9.72 8.96
CA PRO A 93 -36.68 -8.87 7.79
C PRO A 93 -36.86 -7.36 8.06
N ASP A 94 -37.70 -6.99 9.03
CA ASP A 94 -37.96 -5.59 9.40
C ASP A 94 -37.05 -5.08 10.53
N GLU A 95 -36.27 -5.96 11.16
CA GLU A 95 -35.35 -5.60 12.20
C GLU A 95 -33.91 -5.45 11.70
N TYR A 96 -33.21 -4.46 12.23
CA TYR A 96 -31.83 -4.18 11.86
C TYR A 96 -30.93 -4.20 13.09
N ARG A 97 -29.75 -4.81 12.92
CA ARG A 97 -28.62 -4.67 13.84
C ARG A 97 -27.73 -3.54 13.36
N VAL A 98 -27.47 -2.59 14.26
CA VAL A 98 -26.48 -1.53 14.04
C VAL A 98 -25.17 -1.94 14.71
N TYR A 99 -24.07 -1.79 13.99
CA TYR A 99 -22.72 -2.01 14.50
C TYR A 99 -21.74 -1.01 13.89
N TYR A 100 -20.57 -0.90 14.48
CA TYR A 100 -19.53 -0.01 14.00
C TYR A 100 -18.34 -0.84 13.49
N LYS A 101 -17.82 -0.48 12.32
CA LYS A 101 -16.64 -1.09 11.70
C LYS A 101 -15.62 0.01 11.38
N TRP A 102 -14.35 -0.24 11.68
CA TRP A 102 -13.27 0.59 11.18
C TRP A 102 -13.06 0.32 9.70
N LYS A 103 -12.86 1.40 8.92
CA LYS A 103 -12.54 1.34 7.51
C LYS A 103 -11.31 2.20 7.25
N ALA A 104 -10.31 1.64 6.57
CA ALA A 104 -9.16 2.41 6.11
C ALA A 104 -9.59 3.41 5.02
N LEU A 105 -9.03 4.62 5.08
CA LEU A 105 -9.19 5.67 4.06
C LEU A 105 -8.27 5.46 2.87
N VAL A 106 -7.25 4.61 3.03
CA VAL A 106 -6.22 4.32 2.06
C VAL A 106 -6.08 2.83 1.83
N THR A 107 -5.66 2.46 0.63
CA THR A 107 -5.39 1.09 0.23
C THR A 107 -3.89 0.79 0.26
N ALA A 108 -3.50 -0.49 0.32
CA ALA A 108 -2.10 -0.90 0.17
C ALA A 108 -1.52 -0.46 -1.20
N HIS A 109 -2.36 -0.35 -2.24
CA HIS A 109 -1.95 0.12 -3.55
C HIS A 109 -1.54 1.61 -3.54
N GLN A 110 -2.22 2.45 -2.76
CA GLN A 110 -1.83 3.85 -2.59
C GLN A 110 -0.49 3.99 -1.86
N PHE A 111 -0.17 3.11 -0.90
CA PHE A 111 1.19 3.06 -0.33
C PHE A 111 2.24 2.64 -1.36
N ARG A 112 1.88 1.78 -2.31
CA ARG A 112 2.75 1.44 -3.43
C ARG A 112 3.00 2.67 -4.33
N HIS A 113 1.99 3.49 -4.59
CA HIS A 113 2.17 4.76 -5.31
C HIS A 113 3.08 5.72 -4.54
N LEU A 114 2.86 5.87 -3.23
CA LEU A 114 3.74 6.68 -2.37
C LEU A 114 5.19 6.20 -2.42
N TYR A 115 5.41 4.88 -2.43
CA TYR A 115 6.75 4.31 -2.59
C TYR A 115 7.38 4.69 -3.93
N ALA A 116 6.62 4.65 -5.03
CA ALA A 116 7.10 5.11 -6.34
C ALA A 116 7.47 6.60 -6.34
N SER A 117 6.65 7.45 -5.72
CA SER A 117 6.94 8.87 -5.57
C SER A 117 8.22 9.11 -4.73
N ASN A 118 8.38 8.37 -3.63
CA ASN A 118 9.59 8.45 -2.82
C ASN A 118 10.85 8.03 -3.60
N LEU A 119 10.75 7.03 -4.47
CA LEU A 119 11.85 6.65 -5.36
C LEU A 119 12.20 7.76 -6.35
N PHE A 120 11.19 8.44 -6.91
CA PHE A 120 11.37 9.59 -7.78
C PHE A 120 12.09 10.74 -7.07
N TYR A 121 11.58 11.19 -5.93
CA TYR A 121 12.19 12.29 -5.15
C TYR A 121 13.57 11.95 -4.59
N ALA A 122 13.88 10.66 -4.40
CA ALA A 122 15.21 10.18 -4.05
C ALA A 122 16.17 10.11 -5.26
N GLY A 123 15.74 10.50 -6.47
CA GLY A 123 16.56 10.48 -7.68
C GLY A 123 16.82 9.08 -8.24
N VAL A 124 16.03 8.07 -7.85
CA VAL A 124 16.22 6.70 -8.32
C VAL A 124 15.84 6.59 -9.80
N PRO A 125 16.75 6.09 -10.67
CA PRO A 125 16.44 5.93 -12.09
C PRO A 125 15.23 5.05 -12.36
N ASP A 126 14.44 5.35 -13.39
CA ASP A 126 13.18 4.66 -13.73
C ASP A 126 13.33 3.14 -13.90
N LYS A 127 14.44 2.67 -14.51
CA LYS A 127 14.74 1.23 -14.64
C LYS A 127 14.98 0.54 -13.29
N VAL A 128 15.63 1.23 -12.35
CA VAL A 128 15.85 0.70 -10.99
C VAL A 128 14.55 0.69 -10.22
N ALA A 129 13.77 1.76 -10.31
CA ALA A 129 12.46 1.87 -9.70
C ALA A 129 11.51 0.79 -10.25
N GLN A 130 11.50 0.54 -11.56
CA GLN A 130 10.74 -0.56 -12.16
C GLN A 130 11.05 -1.90 -11.48
N LYS A 131 12.35 -2.21 -11.31
CA LYS A 131 12.81 -3.45 -10.68
C LYS A 131 12.36 -3.54 -9.22
N LEU A 132 12.52 -2.48 -8.45
CA LEU A 132 12.11 -2.42 -7.04
C LEU A 132 10.59 -2.54 -6.89
N MET A 133 9.84 -1.88 -7.76
CA MET A 133 8.37 -1.93 -7.81
C MET A 133 7.85 -3.26 -8.36
N GLY A 134 8.63 -3.98 -9.17
CA GLY A 134 8.20 -5.18 -9.88
C GLY A 134 7.14 -4.90 -10.93
N HIS A 135 7.25 -3.76 -11.62
CA HIS A 135 6.39 -3.49 -12.76
C HIS A 135 6.82 -4.33 -13.95
N ALA A 136 5.88 -5.07 -14.53
CA ALA A 136 6.13 -5.89 -15.71
C ALA A 136 6.59 -5.02 -16.90
N ASP A 137 6.00 -3.83 -17.05
CA ASP A 137 6.34 -2.85 -18.05
C ASP A 137 6.91 -1.58 -17.40
N ILE A 138 7.98 -1.04 -18.00
CA ILE A 138 8.62 0.22 -17.58
C ILE A 138 7.72 1.43 -17.81
N THR A 139 6.79 1.35 -18.76
CA THR A 139 5.84 2.43 -19.08
C THR A 139 5.03 2.85 -17.86
N THR A 140 4.67 1.88 -16.99
CA THR A 140 3.99 2.17 -15.72
C THR A 140 4.83 3.06 -14.80
N THR A 141 6.12 2.77 -14.65
CA THR A 141 7.03 3.58 -13.82
C THR A 141 7.26 4.95 -14.46
N ARG A 142 7.50 4.99 -15.77
CA ARG A 142 7.73 6.24 -16.52
C ARG A 142 6.54 7.17 -16.46
N ARG A 143 5.32 6.65 -16.58
CA ARG A 143 4.10 7.46 -16.46
C ARG A 143 3.98 8.12 -15.10
N ILE A 144 4.27 7.38 -14.02
CA ILE A 144 4.27 7.95 -12.65
C ILE A 144 5.34 9.05 -12.55
N TYR A 145 6.55 8.79 -13.03
CA TYR A 145 7.66 9.75 -12.96
C TYR A 145 7.40 10.99 -13.82
N GLN A 146 6.79 10.82 -14.98
CA GLN A 146 6.39 11.95 -15.84
C GLN A 146 5.35 12.82 -15.14
N GLN A 147 4.30 12.22 -14.57
CA GLN A 147 3.27 12.96 -13.83
C GLN A 147 3.89 13.75 -12.67
N LEU A 148 4.80 13.15 -11.90
CA LEU A 148 5.46 13.83 -10.79
C LEU A 148 6.34 15.01 -11.25
N ARG A 149 7.02 14.89 -12.40
CA ARG A 149 7.77 16.01 -13.01
C ARG A 149 6.85 17.15 -13.42
N GLU A 150 5.75 16.83 -14.10
CA GLU A 150 4.75 17.82 -14.49
C GLU A 150 4.15 18.56 -13.29
N GLU A 151 3.90 17.85 -12.19
CA GLU A 151 3.46 18.46 -10.92
C GLU A 151 4.53 19.39 -10.31
N GLU A 152 5.83 19.01 -10.38
CA GLU A 152 6.95 19.85 -9.94
C GLU A 152 7.09 21.09 -10.81
N ASP A 153 7.03 20.95 -12.14
CA ASP A 153 7.13 22.06 -13.10
C ASP A 153 6.05 23.10 -12.83
N LEU A 154 4.80 22.67 -12.64
CA LEU A 154 3.68 23.56 -12.31
C LEU A 154 3.91 24.28 -10.95
N LYS A 155 4.44 23.59 -9.96
CA LYS A 155 4.76 24.19 -8.65
C LYS A 155 5.84 25.27 -8.77
N TYR A 156 6.90 25.02 -9.53
CA TYR A 156 7.98 25.98 -9.73
C TYR A 156 7.54 27.18 -10.58
N THR A 157 6.68 26.95 -11.59
CA THR A 157 6.08 28.04 -12.37
C THR A 157 5.24 28.96 -11.49
N ALA A 158 4.39 28.39 -10.63
CA ALA A 158 3.59 29.19 -9.68
C ALA A 158 4.45 29.97 -8.67
N LEU A 159 5.59 29.43 -8.25
CA LEU A 159 6.55 30.14 -7.40
C LEU A 159 7.20 31.33 -8.13
N LEU A 160 7.52 31.14 -9.41
CA LEU A 160 8.07 32.22 -10.25
C LEU A 160 7.04 33.33 -10.46
N ASP A 161 5.79 32.99 -10.80
CA ASP A 161 4.70 33.96 -10.96
C ASP A 161 4.53 34.81 -9.70
N LYS A 162 4.47 34.17 -8.54
CA LYS A 162 4.38 34.87 -7.26
C LYS A 162 5.57 35.82 -7.01
N TYR A 163 6.79 35.38 -7.31
CA TYR A 163 7.98 36.21 -7.17
C TYR A 163 7.93 37.45 -8.08
N LEU A 164 7.46 37.31 -9.33
CA LEU A 164 7.33 38.42 -10.28
C LEU A 164 6.25 39.41 -9.81
N GLU A 165 5.10 38.93 -9.35
CA GLU A 165 4.04 39.79 -8.78
C GLU A 165 4.52 40.64 -7.60
N GLU A 166 5.31 40.04 -6.66
CA GLU A 166 5.91 40.74 -5.52
C GLU A 166 6.90 41.82 -5.97
N LYS A 167 7.61 41.62 -7.10
CA LYS A 167 8.55 42.59 -7.67
C LYS A 167 7.85 43.75 -8.35
N GLU A 168 6.71 43.54 -8.99
CA GLU A 168 5.94 44.57 -9.66
C GLU A 168 5.25 45.53 -8.65
N GLN A 169 5.03 45.06 -7.41
CA GLN A 169 4.41 45.86 -6.31
C GLN A 169 5.40 46.64 -5.47
N SER A 170 6.72 46.48 -5.72
CA SER A 170 7.82 47.12 -4.97
C SER A 170 8.41 48.26 -5.74
#